data_889fb476dbcd31cbe3654e3753788148
#
_entry.id   889fb476dbcd31cbe3654e3753788148
#
_cell.length_a   1.000
_cell.length_b   1.000
_cell.length_c   1.000
_cell.angle_alpha   90.00
_cell.angle_beta   90.00
_cell.angle_gamma   90.00
#
_symmetry.space_group_name_H-M   'P 1'
#
loop_
_entity.id
_entity.type
_entity.pdbx_description
1 polymer ?
#
loop_
_entity_poly.entity_id
_entity_poly.type
_entity_poly.pdbx_seq_one_letter_code
_entity_poly.pdbx_strand_id
1 'polypeptide(L)'
;MIPVLQYHKLELLDKLMLDGRKVFASYEMRDYYFDDQLKQWLQGCDQFFEQHNGPVERSKMKSLYTDFATLLRGTDPYSFEKIERNKRAQELTIGYRIAREALQVLMDYYQLVYNRLEESKSLIGQMVLAMLQAGLITTNDIQKMTTQKHSETLWQKMAKDNQLLLVQQKVLLQTSKYDAIILLGLVLTALRHK
;
A
#
# COMPACT_ATOMS: atom_id res chain seq x y z
N MET A 1 -0.06 18.35 -8.73
CA MET A 1 -0.34 16.92 -8.52
C MET A 1 -1.07 16.79 -7.19
N ILE A 2 -2.30 16.27 -7.16
CA ILE A 2 -3.03 16.05 -5.90
C ILE A 2 -2.32 14.92 -5.17
N PRO A 3 -1.87 15.10 -3.91
CA PRO A 3 -1.22 14.03 -3.18
C PRO A 3 -2.22 12.90 -2.95
N VAL A 4 -1.92 11.73 -3.49
CA VAL A 4 -2.74 10.54 -3.26
C VAL A 4 -2.59 10.13 -1.80
N LEU A 5 -3.72 9.98 -1.10
CA LEU A 5 -3.75 9.53 0.28
C LEU A 5 -3.08 8.16 0.42
N GLN A 6 -2.19 7.99 1.38
CA GLN A 6 -1.53 6.71 1.62
C GLN A 6 -2.54 5.63 2.04
N TYR A 7 -3.57 6.00 2.80
CA TYR A 7 -4.68 5.11 3.12
C TYR A 7 -5.41 4.61 1.87
N HIS A 8 -5.68 5.50 0.92
CA HIS A 8 -6.31 5.11 -0.35
C HIS A 8 -5.41 4.17 -1.17
N LYS A 9 -4.08 4.36 -1.11
CA LYS A 9 -3.15 3.41 -1.73
C LYS A 9 -3.26 2.01 -1.12
N LEU A 10 -3.37 1.90 0.21
CA LEU A 10 -3.55 0.61 0.87
C LEU A 10 -4.85 -0.08 0.44
N GLU A 11 -5.96 0.66 0.37
CA GLU A 11 -7.24 0.12 -0.11
C GLU A 11 -7.16 -0.42 -1.56
N LEU A 12 -6.47 0.32 -2.44
CA LEU A 12 -6.26 -0.13 -3.82
C LEU A 12 -5.35 -1.35 -3.90
N LEU A 13 -4.29 -1.42 -3.07
CA LEU A 13 -3.42 -2.58 -2.98
C LEU A 13 -4.16 -3.81 -2.44
N ASP A 14 -4.99 -3.65 -1.41
CA ASP A 14 -5.85 -4.73 -0.90
C ASP A 14 -6.75 -5.28 -2.00
N LYS A 15 -7.34 -4.41 -2.80
CA LYS A 15 -8.17 -4.81 -3.94
C LYS A 15 -7.37 -5.59 -4.98
N LEU A 16 -6.16 -5.11 -5.34
CA LEU A 16 -5.29 -5.84 -6.29
C LEU A 16 -4.85 -7.20 -5.75
N MET A 17 -4.55 -7.31 -4.45
CA MET A 17 -4.23 -8.59 -3.83
C MET A 17 -5.44 -9.54 -3.79
N LEU A 18 -6.64 -9.01 -3.59
CA LEU A 18 -7.90 -9.78 -3.68
C LEU A 18 -8.15 -10.29 -5.11
N ASP A 19 -7.90 -9.48 -6.13
CA ASP A 19 -7.98 -9.92 -7.53
C ASP A 19 -6.91 -10.97 -7.84
N GLY A 20 -5.69 -10.85 -7.28
CA GLY A 20 -4.68 -11.89 -7.34
C GLY A 20 -5.15 -13.24 -6.78
N ARG A 21 -5.93 -13.26 -5.69
CA ARG A 21 -6.52 -14.51 -5.18
C ARG A 21 -7.40 -15.23 -6.21
N LYS A 22 -8.11 -14.49 -7.06
CA LYS A 22 -8.91 -15.07 -8.15
C LYS A 22 -8.02 -15.75 -9.18
N VAL A 23 -6.87 -15.16 -9.50
CA VAL A 23 -5.86 -15.76 -10.40
C VAL A 23 -5.35 -17.08 -9.81
N PHE A 24 -5.01 -17.12 -8.51
CA PHE A 24 -4.58 -18.36 -7.85
C PHE A 24 -5.67 -19.42 -7.81
N ALA A 25 -6.93 -19.03 -7.54
CA ALA A 25 -8.06 -19.95 -7.58
C ALA A 25 -8.25 -20.56 -8.98
N SER A 26 -8.10 -19.75 -10.04
CA SER A 26 -8.22 -20.24 -11.41
C SER A 26 -7.07 -21.20 -11.79
N TYR A 27 -5.87 -21.00 -11.24
CA TYR A 27 -4.79 -21.97 -11.37
C TYR A 27 -5.12 -23.30 -10.71
N GLU A 28 -5.63 -23.30 -9.47
CA GLU A 28 -6.00 -24.50 -8.72
C GLU A 28 -7.10 -25.30 -9.42
N MET A 29 -8.07 -24.60 -10.01
CA MET A 29 -9.14 -25.19 -10.79
C MET A 29 -8.70 -25.64 -12.20
N ARG A 30 -7.46 -25.34 -12.61
CA ARG A 30 -6.94 -25.54 -13.98
C ARG A 30 -7.84 -24.88 -15.02
N ASP A 31 -8.35 -23.67 -14.69
CA ASP A 31 -9.29 -22.94 -15.52
C ASP A 31 -8.63 -22.58 -16.87
N TYR A 32 -9.41 -22.68 -17.92
CA TYR A 32 -9.00 -22.28 -19.26
C TYR A 32 -8.66 -20.79 -19.34
N TYR A 33 -9.33 -19.97 -18.55
CA TYR A 33 -9.15 -18.51 -18.52
C TYR A 33 -8.02 -18.02 -17.62
N PHE A 34 -7.23 -18.91 -17.03
CA PHE A 34 -6.11 -18.53 -16.16
C PHE A 34 -5.17 -17.51 -16.81
N ASP A 35 -4.80 -17.73 -18.07
CA ASP A 35 -3.84 -16.86 -18.78
C ASP A 35 -4.40 -15.45 -18.98
N ASP A 36 -5.66 -15.33 -19.32
CA ASP A 36 -6.32 -14.03 -19.50
C ASP A 36 -6.48 -13.29 -18.17
N GLN A 37 -6.82 -14.00 -17.09
CA GLN A 37 -6.94 -13.43 -15.76
C GLN A 37 -5.58 -12.95 -15.25
N LEU A 38 -4.52 -13.75 -15.40
CA LEU A 38 -3.16 -13.37 -15.02
C LEU A 38 -2.70 -12.14 -15.80
N LYS A 39 -2.93 -12.10 -17.12
CA LYS A 39 -2.60 -10.96 -17.97
C LYS A 39 -3.27 -9.68 -17.49
N GLN A 40 -4.58 -9.72 -17.28
CA GLN A 40 -5.36 -8.56 -16.82
C GLN A 40 -4.90 -8.08 -15.44
N TRP A 41 -4.62 -9.00 -14.53
CA TRP A 41 -4.15 -8.66 -13.20
C TRP A 41 -2.77 -8.00 -13.23
N LEU A 42 -1.79 -8.53 -13.99
CA LEU A 42 -0.47 -7.92 -14.16
C LEU A 42 -0.55 -6.51 -14.76
N GLN A 43 -1.45 -6.29 -15.73
CA GLN A 43 -1.71 -4.96 -16.29
C GLN A 43 -2.29 -3.99 -15.26
N GLY A 44 -3.22 -4.45 -14.43
CA GLY A 44 -3.77 -3.66 -13.32
C GLY A 44 -2.70 -3.26 -12.31
N CYS A 45 -1.78 -4.16 -11.99
CA CYS A 45 -0.63 -3.88 -11.11
C CYS A 45 0.33 -2.83 -11.73
N ASP A 46 0.67 -2.94 -13.02
CA ASP A 46 1.52 -1.95 -13.70
C ASP A 46 0.88 -0.56 -13.69
N GLN A 47 -0.42 -0.47 -14.01
CA GLN A 47 -1.18 0.78 -13.98
C GLN A 47 -1.22 1.40 -12.59
N PHE A 48 -1.40 0.60 -11.53
CA PHE A 48 -1.36 1.06 -10.17
C PHE A 48 -0.01 1.72 -9.85
N PHE A 49 1.12 1.05 -10.14
CA PHE A 49 2.44 1.59 -9.86
C PHE A 49 2.78 2.82 -10.73
N GLU A 50 2.25 2.90 -11.95
CA GLU A 50 2.35 4.11 -12.79
C GLU A 50 1.69 5.31 -12.13
N GLN A 51 0.45 5.14 -11.65
CA GLN A 51 -0.35 6.21 -11.05
C GLN A 51 0.17 6.65 -9.68
N HIS A 52 0.85 5.74 -8.95
CA HIS A 52 1.24 5.95 -7.56
C HIS A 52 2.75 6.14 -7.35
N ASN A 53 3.50 6.45 -8.42
CA ASN A 53 4.93 6.71 -8.38
C ASN A 53 5.76 5.57 -7.73
N GLY A 54 5.48 4.33 -8.14
CA GLY A 54 6.27 3.14 -7.79
C GLY A 54 7.20 2.69 -8.92
N PRO A 55 8.25 3.46 -9.31
CA PRO A 55 9.03 3.16 -10.50
C PRO A 55 9.79 1.84 -10.42
N VAL A 56 10.25 1.45 -9.24
CA VAL A 56 10.97 0.18 -9.01
C VAL A 56 10.01 -1.00 -9.15
N GLU A 57 8.87 -0.92 -8.48
CA GLU A 57 7.83 -1.95 -8.51
C GLU A 57 7.22 -2.06 -9.90
N ARG A 58 7.00 -0.93 -10.57
CA ARG A 58 6.56 -0.90 -11.96
C ARG A 58 7.54 -1.60 -12.89
N SER A 59 8.84 -1.37 -12.72
CA SER A 59 9.87 -2.05 -13.52
C SER A 59 9.81 -3.56 -13.32
N LYS A 60 9.65 -4.02 -12.08
CA LYS A 60 9.47 -5.45 -11.77
C LYS A 60 8.20 -6.01 -12.43
N MET A 61 7.07 -5.31 -12.34
CA MET A 61 5.82 -5.75 -12.99
C MET A 61 5.95 -5.85 -14.51
N LYS A 62 6.64 -4.90 -15.15
CA LYS A 62 6.92 -4.97 -16.59
C LYS A 62 7.80 -6.16 -16.96
N SER A 63 8.80 -6.49 -16.13
CA SER A 63 9.61 -7.69 -16.33
C SER A 63 8.73 -8.93 -16.27
N LEU A 64 7.91 -9.09 -15.23
CA LEU A 64 6.99 -10.22 -15.07
C LEU A 64 5.98 -10.32 -16.23
N TYR A 65 5.49 -9.19 -16.72
CA TYR A 65 4.63 -9.18 -17.90
C TYR A 65 5.36 -9.65 -19.17
N THR A 66 6.64 -9.29 -19.31
CA THR A 66 7.49 -9.75 -20.43
C THR A 66 7.75 -11.25 -20.32
N ASP A 67 8.02 -11.76 -19.13
CA ASP A 67 8.18 -13.18 -18.86
C ASP A 67 6.90 -13.96 -19.20
N PHE A 68 5.76 -13.43 -18.79
CA PHE A 68 4.47 -14.00 -19.16
C PHE A 68 4.19 -13.97 -20.66
N ALA A 69 4.54 -12.87 -21.34
CA ALA A 69 4.42 -12.81 -22.80
C ALA A 69 5.34 -13.81 -23.51
N THR A 70 6.51 -14.11 -22.94
CA THR A 70 7.44 -15.13 -23.42
C THR A 70 6.87 -16.53 -23.23
N LEU A 71 6.25 -16.79 -22.08
CA LEU A 71 5.52 -18.03 -21.79
C LEU A 71 4.40 -18.30 -22.82
N LEU A 72 3.58 -17.28 -23.11
CA LEU A 72 2.49 -17.38 -24.10
C LEU A 72 3.00 -17.68 -25.53
N ARG A 73 4.27 -17.41 -25.82
CA ARG A 73 4.92 -17.79 -27.09
C ARG A 73 5.47 -19.22 -27.09
N GLY A 74 5.25 -19.96 -25.99
CA GLY A 74 5.72 -21.33 -25.83
C GLY A 74 7.19 -21.45 -25.46
N THR A 75 7.76 -20.44 -24.78
CA THR A 75 9.13 -20.45 -24.28
C THR A 75 9.10 -20.25 -22.77
N ASP A 76 9.85 -21.04 -22.02
CA ASP A 76 10.03 -20.85 -20.58
C ASP A 76 10.93 -19.62 -20.36
N PRO A 77 10.43 -18.56 -19.70
CA PRO A 77 11.20 -17.34 -19.51
C PRO A 77 12.41 -17.50 -18.57
N TYR A 78 12.48 -18.58 -17.79
CA TYR A 78 13.55 -18.81 -16.81
C TYR A 78 14.67 -19.70 -17.38
N SER A 79 14.33 -20.69 -18.22
CA SER A 79 15.31 -21.57 -18.87
C SER A 79 15.60 -21.22 -20.32
N PHE A 80 14.77 -20.39 -20.94
CA PHE A 80 14.77 -20.06 -22.38
C PHE A 80 14.58 -21.27 -23.31
N GLU A 81 14.07 -22.38 -22.77
CA GLU A 81 13.74 -23.56 -23.52
C GLU A 81 12.33 -23.49 -24.12
N LYS A 82 12.15 -24.12 -25.29
CA LYS A 82 10.81 -24.25 -25.87
C LYS A 82 9.99 -25.24 -25.08
N ILE A 83 8.76 -24.81 -24.74
CA ILE A 83 7.77 -25.67 -24.10
C ILE A 83 7.13 -26.55 -25.18
N GLU A 84 7.16 -27.88 -24.98
CA GLU A 84 6.52 -28.82 -25.93
C GLU A 84 4.99 -28.64 -25.91
N ARG A 85 4.35 -28.76 -27.09
CA ARG A 85 2.93 -28.48 -27.32
C ARG A 85 1.94 -29.15 -26.36
N ASN A 86 2.31 -30.23 -25.67
CA ASN A 86 1.44 -30.99 -24.77
C ASN A 86 1.71 -30.74 -23.28
N LYS A 87 2.44 -29.69 -22.92
CA LYS A 87 2.84 -29.42 -21.52
C LYS A 87 2.06 -28.26 -20.86
N ARG A 88 0.73 -28.25 -21.02
CA ARG A 88 -0.14 -27.25 -20.35
C ARG A 88 0.14 -27.16 -18.84
N ALA A 89 0.42 -28.29 -18.19
CA ALA A 89 0.80 -28.31 -16.77
C ALA A 89 2.07 -27.52 -16.47
N GLN A 90 3.08 -27.55 -17.37
CA GLN A 90 4.31 -26.78 -17.24
C GLN A 90 4.02 -25.28 -17.42
N GLU A 91 3.23 -24.89 -18.43
CA GLU A 91 2.80 -23.50 -18.64
C GLU A 91 2.07 -22.95 -17.43
N LEU A 92 1.12 -23.70 -16.88
CA LEU A 92 0.39 -23.32 -15.67
C LEU A 92 1.34 -23.13 -14.48
N THR A 93 2.31 -24.03 -14.30
CA THR A 93 3.28 -23.91 -13.19
C THR A 93 4.15 -22.67 -13.32
N ILE A 94 4.61 -22.35 -14.54
CA ILE A 94 5.40 -21.12 -14.79
C ILE A 94 4.52 -19.88 -14.60
N GLY A 95 3.30 -19.88 -15.13
CA GLY A 95 2.33 -18.80 -14.93
C GLY A 95 2.02 -18.55 -13.44
N TYR A 96 1.87 -19.62 -12.66
CA TYR A 96 1.70 -19.54 -11.20
C TYR A 96 2.92 -18.91 -10.51
N ARG A 97 4.14 -19.27 -10.94
CA ARG A 97 5.37 -18.66 -10.41
C ARG A 97 5.39 -17.16 -10.69
N ILE A 98 5.05 -16.72 -11.90
CA ILE A 98 4.95 -15.31 -12.28
C ILE A 98 3.91 -14.60 -11.40
N ALA A 99 2.73 -15.20 -11.21
CA ALA A 99 1.70 -14.66 -10.34
C ALA A 99 2.17 -14.49 -8.89
N ARG A 100 2.90 -15.47 -8.36
CA ARG A 100 3.46 -15.43 -7.00
C ARG A 100 4.49 -14.32 -6.84
N GLU A 101 5.38 -14.14 -7.81
CA GLU A 101 6.38 -13.07 -7.81
C GLU A 101 5.71 -11.69 -7.87
N ALA A 102 4.65 -11.53 -8.69
CA ALA A 102 3.87 -10.30 -8.75
C ALA A 102 3.16 -9.99 -7.42
N LEU A 103 2.55 -11.01 -6.78
CA LEU A 103 1.94 -10.85 -5.47
C LEU A 103 2.97 -10.41 -4.41
N GLN A 104 4.18 -10.96 -4.45
CA GLN A 104 5.26 -10.57 -3.53
C GLN A 104 5.61 -9.09 -3.69
N VAL A 105 5.70 -8.58 -4.92
CA VAL A 105 5.95 -7.14 -5.18
C VAL A 105 4.84 -6.26 -4.57
N LEU A 106 3.57 -6.67 -4.71
CA LEU A 106 2.45 -5.95 -4.09
C LEU A 106 2.53 -5.97 -2.56
N MET A 107 2.83 -7.13 -1.96
CA MET A 107 2.94 -7.29 -0.50
C MET A 107 4.09 -6.45 0.08
N ASP A 108 5.26 -6.46 -0.56
CA ASP A 108 6.42 -5.67 -0.13
C ASP A 108 6.10 -4.17 -0.17
N TYR A 109 5.43 -3.71 -1.22
CA TYR A 109 5.03 -2.31 -1.34
C TYR A 109 3.93 -1.94 -0.34
N TYR A 110 2.96 -2.82 -0.12
CA TYR A 110 1.94 -2.65 0.92
C TYR A 110 2.59 -2.47 2.29
N GLN A 111 3.53 -3.34 2.65
CA GLN A 111 4.22 -3.27 3.93
C GLN A 111 5.03 -1.96 4.07
N LEU A 112 5.65 -1.50 2.99
CA LEU A 112 6.38 -0.22 2.96
C LEU A 112 5.45 0.96 3.27
N VAL A 113 4.28 1.01 2.62
CA VAL A 113 3.28 2.08 2.82
C VAL A 113 2.70 2.00 4.24
N TYR A 114 2.35 0.80 4.69
CA TYR A 114 1.81 0.55 6.03
C TYR A 114 2.79 0.98 7.14
N ASN A 115 4.05 0.60 7.03
CA ASN A 115 5.07 0.96 8.02
C ASN A 115 5.26 2.48 8.14
N ARG A 116 5.22 3.21 7.01
CA ARG A 116 5.29 4.68 7.01
C ARG A 116 4.10 5.32 7.75
N LEU A 117 2.90 4.77 7.57
CA LEU A 117 1.72 5.24 8.30
C LEU A 117 1.81 4.96 9.80
N GLU A 118 2.25 3.77 10.20
CA GLU A 118 2.41 3.42 11.62
C GLU A 118 3.52 4.23 12.30
N GLU A 119 4.65 4.47 11.62
CA GLU A 119 5.69 5.38 12.13
C GLU A 119 5.15 6.80 12.31
N SER A 120 4.43 7.32 11.33
CA SER A 120 3.81 8.65 11.39
C SER A 120 2.78 8.73 12.52
N LYS A 121 1.97 7.70 12.72
CA LYS A 121 1.00 7.60 13.82
C LYS A 121 1.69 7.60 15.19
N SER A 122 2.81 6.88 15.32
CA SER A 122 3.62 6.88 16.54
C SER A 122 4.17 8.28 16.86
N LEU A 123 4.73 8.98 15.86
CA LEU A 123 5.21 10.35 16.01
C LEU A 123 4.10 11.31 16.43
N ILE A 124 2.92 11.21 15.82
CA ILE A 124 1.74 12.02 16.19
C ILE A 124 1.31 11.71 17.61
N GLY A 125 1.34 10.44 18.03
CA GLY A 125 1.05 10.03 19.41
C GLY A 125 1.99 10.69 20.41
N GLN A 126 3.28 10.73 20.13
CA GLN A 126 4.29 11.41 20.94
C GLN A 126 4.03 12.93 21.01
N MET A 127 3.64 13.57 19.90
CA MET A 127 3.27 15.00 19.90
C MET A 127 2.08 15.28 20.80
N VAL A 128 1.03 14.45 20.75
CA VAL A 128 -0.16 14.60 21.62
C VAL A 128 0.20 14.44 23.09
N LEU A 129 1.03 13.42 23.41
CA LEU A 129 1.50 13.21 24.79
C LEU A 129 2.35 14.39 25.29
N ALA A 130 3.25 14.92 24.46
CA ALA A 130 4.04 16.11 24.82
C ALA A 130 3.16 17.33 25.11
N MET A 131 2.10 17.55 24.32
CA MET A 131 1.12 18.62 24.57
C MET A 131 0.36 18.43 25.89
N LEU A 132 -0.01 17.19 26.24
CA LEU A 132 -0.64 16.87 27.52
C LEU A 132 0.30 17.15 28.69
N GLN A 133 1.57 16.72 28.59
CA GLN A 133 2.57 16.94 29.63
C GLN A 133 2.91 18.41 29.82
N ALA A 134 2.93 19.19 28.74
CA ALA A 134 3.13 20.64 28.79
C ALA A 134 1.89 21.44 29.22
N GLY A 135 0.76 20.78 29.48
CA GLY A 135 -0.50 21.44 29.84
C GLY A 135 -1.13 22.26 28.71
N LEU A 136 -0.68 22.09 27.47
CA LEU A 136 -1.21 22.80 26.29
C LEU A 136 -2.61 22.28 25.89
N ILE A 137 -2.90 21.04 26.22
CA ILE A 137 -4.22 20.40 26.11
C ILE A 137 -4.47 19.56 27.36
N THR A 138 -5.74 19.32 27.67
CA THR A 138 -6.19 18.49 28.79
C THR A 138 -6.86 17.21 28.28
N THR A 139 -7.00 16.21 29.15
CA THR A 139 -7.80 14.99 28.84
C THR A 139 -9.25 15.33 28.52
N ASN A 140 -9.82 16.36 29.16
CA ASN A 140 -11.17 16.84 28.88
C ASN A 140 -11.26 17.45 27.45
N ASP A 141 -10.21 18.14 27.00
CA ASP A 141 -10.15 18.62 25.61
C ASP A 141 -10.14 17.46 24.62
N ILE A 142 -9.35 16.41 24.88
CA ILE A 142 -9.31 15.21 24.02
C ILE A 142 -10.67 14.54 23.94
N GLN A 143 -11.41 14.44 25.03
CA GLN A 143 -12.75 13.87 25.05
C GLN A 143 -13.75 14.65 24.18
N LYS A 144 -13.58 15.97 24.05
CA LYS A 144 -14.41 16.83 23.19
C LYS A 144 -14.00 16.81 21.72
N MET A 145 -12.78 16.35 21.39
CA MET A 145 -12.25 16.33 20.01
C MET A 145 -12.76 15.12 19.24
N THR A 146 -14.01 15.14 18.80
CA THR A 146 -14.70 13.99 18.16
C THR A 146 -14.82 14.10 16.64
N THR A 147 -14.46 15.24 16.06
CA THR A 147 -14.62 15.51 14.62
C THR A 147 -13.28 15.74 13.93
N GLN A 148 -13.23 15.54 12.61
CA GLN A 148 -12.06 15.86 11.79
C GLN A 148 -11.65 17.33 11.95
N LYS A 149 -12.59 18.25 12.04
CA LYS A 149 -12.31 19.68 12.26
C LYS A 149 -11.53 19.94 13.55
N HIS A 150 -11.80 19.17 14.61
CA HIS A 150 -11.02 19.25 15.85
C HIS A 150 -9.58 18.78 15.64
N SER A 151 -9.38 17.68 14.90
CA SER A 151 -8.04 17.20 14.55
C SER A 151 -7.28 18.22 13.70
N GLU A 152 -7.91 18.86 12.73
CA GLU A 152 -7.31 19.94 11.93
C GLU A 152 -6.89 21.13 12.78
N THR A 153 -7.76 21.57 13.70
CA THR A 153 -7.47 22.68 14.63
C THR A 153 -6.31 22.34 15.55
N LEU A 154 -6.27 21.11 16.09
CA LEU A 154 -5.17 20.65 16.94
C LEU A 154 -3.86 20.54 16.13
N TRP A 155 -3.91 20.04 14.91
CA TRP A 155 -2.77 20.00 14.00
C TRP A 155 -2.18 21.39 13.75
N GLN A 156 -3.01 22.40 13.52
CA GLN A 156 -2.59 23.79 13.37
C GLN A 156 -2.01 24.39 14.67
N LYS A 157 -2.56 23.98 15.83
CA LYS A 157 -2.04 24.41 17.15
C LYS A 157 -0.63 23.86 17.39
N MET A 158 -0.38 22.58 17.02
CA MET A 158 0.93 21.95 17.11
C MET A 158 1.99 22.70 16.28
N ALA A 159 1.62 23.25 15.12
CA ALA A 159 2.53 24.00 14.25
C ALA A 159 3.03 25.33 14.85
N LYS A 160 2.42 25.81 15.95
CA LYS A 160 2.84 27.04 16.62
C LYS A 160 3.96 26.81 17.64
N ASP A 161 4.22 25.57 18.02
CA ASP A 161 5.31 25.17 18.89
C ASP A 161 6.50 24.71 18.05
N ASN A 162 7.69 25.30 18.27
CA ASN A 162 8.86 25.02 17.45
C ASN A 162 9.33 23.54 17.51
N GLN A 163 9.20 22.90 18.66
CA GLN A 163 9.59 21.48 18.81
C GLN A 163 8.61 20.57 18.11
N LEU A 164 7.32 20.80 18.27
CA LEU A 164 6.26 20.04 17.62
C LEU A 164 6.24 20.26 16.10
N LEU A 165 6.58 21.46 15.64
CA LEU A 165 6.69 21.79 14.22
C LEU A 165 7.75 20.92 13.52
N LEU A 166 8.91 20.68 14.14
CA LEU A 166 9.94 19.81 13.58
C LEU A 166 9.45 18.36 13.42
N VAL A 167 8.75 17.84 14.43
CA VAL A 167 8.16 16.49 14.33
C VAL A 167 7.05 16.46 13.28
N GLN A 168 6.23 17.50 13.20
CA GLN A 168 5.19 17.64 12.20
C GLN A 168 5.75 17.63 10.77
N GLN A 169 6.88 18.33 10.54
CA GLN A 169 7.58 18.29 9.25
C GLN A 169 8.08 16.88 8.93
N LYS A 170 8.62 16.15 9.91
CA LYS A 170 9.04 14.75 9.72
C LYS A 170 7.85 13.85 9.31
N VAL A 171 6.69 14.01 9.93
CA VAL A 171 5.46 13.31 9.54
C VAL A 171 5.07 13.64 8.10
N LEU A 172 5.14 14.92 7.70
CA LEU A 172 4.77 15.37 6.35
C LEU A 172 5.76 14.93 5.26
N LEU A 173 6.97 14.50 5.61
CA LEU A 173 7.89 13.84 4.66
C LEU A 173 7.46 12.40 4.33
N GLN A 174 6.74 11.76 5.22
CA GLN A 174 6.31 10.36 5.09
C GLN A 174 4.86 10.21 4.59
N THR A 175 4.00 11.20 4.92
CA THR A 175 2.56 11.16 4.65
C THR A 175 2.05 12.48 4.09
N SER A 176 0.84 12.48 3.53
CA SER A 176 0.17 13.72 3.19
C SER A 176 -0.38 14.41 4.46
N LYS A 177 -0.67 15.71 4.36
CA LYS A 177 -1.36 16.44 5.45
C LYS A 177 -2.71 15.79 5.80
N TYR A 178 -3.44 15.28 4.82
CA TYR A 178 -4.73 14.62 5.06
C TYR A 178 -4.55 13.29 5.81
N ASP A 179 -3.57 12.47 5.43
CA ASP A 179 -3.24 11.25 6.18
C ASP A 179 -2.86 11.59 7.62
N ALA A 180 -2.04 12.63 7.84
CA ALA A 180 -1.65 13.07 9.19
C ALA A 180 -2.84 13.48 10.04
N ILE A 181 -3.84 14.17 9.48
CA ILE A 181 -5.07 14.54 10.18
C ILE A 181 -5.92 13.31 10.53
N ILE A 182 -6.02 12.34 9.62
CA ILE A 182 -6.70 11.06 9.87
C ILE A 182 -6.00 10.31 11.01
N LEU A 183 -4.67 10.19 10.93
CA LEU A 183 -3.85 9.53 11.96
C LEU A 183 -4.01 10.20 13.32
N LEU A 184 -4.02 11.54 13.37
CA LEU A 184 -4.29 12.29 14.61
C LEU A 184 -5.66 11.95 15.17
N GLY A 185 -6.70 11.89 14.33
CA GLY A 185 -8.04 11.47 14.74
C GLY A 185 -8.05 10.06 15.36
N LEU A 186 -7.32 9.11 14.78
CA LEU A 186 -7.18 7.75 15.31
C LEU A 186 -6.45 7.74 16.66
N VAL A 187 -5.37 8.51 16.81
CA VAL A 187 -4.63 8.65 18.06
C VAL A 187 -5.55 9.24 19.17
N LEU A 188 -6.28 10.31 18.87
CA LEU A 188 -7.22 10.92 19.81
C LEU A 188 -8.34 9.94 20.21
N THR A 189 -8.83 9.14 19.27
CA THR A 189 -9.84 8.10 19.54
C THR A 189 -9.29 7.04 20.49
N ALA A 190 -8.07 6.56 20.26
CA ALA A 190 -7.42 5.57 21.11
C ALA A 190 -7.17 6.10 22.54
N LEU A 191 -6.89 7.41 22.71
CA LEU A 191 -6.69 8.04 24.00
C LEU A 191 -7.99 8.28 24.78
N ARG A 192 -9.13 8.41 24.09
CA ARG A 192 -10.46 8.56 24.74
C ARG A 192 -10.98 7.27 25.37
N HIS A 193 -10.54 6.12 24.88
CA HIS A 193 -10.97 4.80 25.36
C HIS A 193 -10.04 4.21 26.43
N LYS A 194 -9.01 4.94 26.84
CA LYS A 194 -8.14 4.62 27.99
C LYS A 194 -8.54 5.39 29.24
#